data_31c0731d37c31c3a5238776221fd6094
#
_entry.id   31c0731d37c31c3a5238776221fd6094
#
_cell.length_a   1.000
_cell.length_b   1.000
_cell.length_c   1.000
_cell.angle_alpha   90.00
_cell.angle_beta   90.00
_cell.angle_gamma   90.00
#
_symmetry.space_group_name_H-M   'P 1'
#
loop_
_entity.id
_entity.type
_entity.pdbx_description
1 polymer ?
#
loop_
_entity_poly.entity_id
_entity_poly.type
_entity_poly.pdbx_seq_one_letter_code
_entity_poly.pdbx_strand_id
1 'polypeptide(L)'
;MSMSMVEIEKQLKSLRLHGMLATLESRTLQANQGNIPFIEAYAALLQDELDYRFSRLRQRHFKASSLKELKTLSDFDWSFNPKLPQKEIYELVTAKFVQDGNDALLIGSPGTGKSHIAKTIAHAAIQSCHKVVYREAHVFFEDTFEANQTGNKKRLFKTFSEADLLIIDDLFLRKKMPEDAADYLLDIIIERYSTRKSTLLTSNRPLEDWGLLLKDNAASSAILDRLLHHGHLLKFEGKSYRLKEAASRLSQRKENKG
;
A
#
# COMPACT_ATOMS: atom_id res chain seq x y z
N MET A 1 43.97 14.44 -21.94
CA MET A 1 44.22 13.22 -21.12
C MET A 1 43.02 12.30 -21.23
N SER A 2 43.21 11.09 -21.73
CA SER A 2 42.11 10.12 -21.79
C SER A 2 41.96 9.53 -20.39
N MET A 3 40.78 9.66 -19.82
CA MET A 3 40.45 9.14 -18.51
C MET A 3 40.33 7.62 -18.58
N SER A 4 40.96 6.90 -17.66
CA SER A 4 40.87 5.43 -17.62
C SER A 4 39.51 4.99 -17.09
N MET A 5 39.08 3.76 -17.42
CA MET A 5 37.84 3.16 -16.89
C MET A 5 37.83 3.20 -15.35
N VAL A 6 38.94 2.89 -14.71
CA VAL A 6 39.10 2.92 -13.25
C VAL A 6 38.85 4.32 -12.66
N GLU A 7 39.29 5.37 -13.35
CA GLU A 7 39.04 6.76 -12.91
C GLU A 7 37.55 7.13 -13.04
N ILE A 8 36.88 6.70 -14.12
CA ILE A 8 35.43 6.90 -14.31
C ILE A 8 34.66 6.19 -13.20
N GLU A 9 34.98 4.94 -12.90
CA GLU A 9 34.35 4.19 -11.81
C GLU A 9 34.51 4.88 -10.46
N LYS A 10 35.71 5.40 -10.16
CA LYS A 10 35.99 6.15 -8.94
C LYS A 10 35.14 7.41 -8.84
N GLN A 11 34.95 8.12 -9.96
CA GLN A 11 34.11 9.31 -10.01
C GLN A 11 32.61 8.95 -9.81
N LEU A 12 32.12 7.91 -10.49
CA LEU A 12 30.75 7.45 -10.33
C LEU A 12 30.44 7.05 -8.88
N LYS A 13 31.40 6.37 -8.19
CA LYS A 13 31.31 6.07 -6.76
C LYS A 13 31.23 7.34 -5.93
N SER A 14 32.08 8.31 -6.18
CA SER A 14 32.11 9.59 -5.49
C SER A 14 30.80 10.38 -5.63
N LEU A 15 30.24 10.36 -6.84
CA LEU A 15 28.96 10.99 -7.18
C LEU A 15 27.73 10.16 -6.74
N ARG A 16 27.94 8.97 -6.15
CA ARG A 16 26.88 8.03 -5.75
C ARG A 16 25.96 7.59 -6.91
N LEU A 17 26.51 7.44 -8.09
CA LEU A 17 25.84 6.97 -9.30
C LEU A 17 26.01 5.44 -9.44
N HIS A 18 25.38 4.71 -8.52
CA HIS A 18 25.56 3.26 -8.37
C HIS A 18 24.91 2.45 -9.51
N GLY A 19 23.85 2.93 -10.10
CA GLY A 19 23.20 2.30 -11.25
C GLY A 19 24.09 2.35 -12.48
N MET A 20 24.62 3.54 -12.82
CA MET A 20 25.58 3.70 -13.90
C MET A 20 26.84 2.87 -13.67
N LEU A 21 27.35 2.87 -12.43
CA LEU A 21 28.54 2.09 -12.07
C LEU A 21 28.36 0.59 -12.32
N ALA A 22 27.16 0.05 -11.98
CA ALA A 22 26.86 -1.37 -12.12
C ALA A 22 26.80 -1.83 -13.59
N THR A 23 26.50 -0.94 -14.51
CA THR A 23 26.29 -1.26 -15.94
C THR A 23 27.34 -0.64 -16.87
N LEU A 24 28.26 0.17 -16.34
CA LEU A 24 29.26 0.92 -17.11
C LEU A 24 30.03 0.04 -18.10
N GLU A 25 30.60 -1.08 -17.63
CA GLU A 25 31.39 -1.98 -18.45
C GLU A 25 30.55 -2.63 -19.56
N SER A 26 29.38 -3.16 -19.22
CA SER A 26 28.49 -3.80 -20.18
C SER A 26 27.96 -2.81 -21.23
N ARG A 27 27.60 -1.58 -20.82
CA ARG A 27 27.15 -0.53 -21.75
C ARG A 27 28.27 -0.06 -22.66
N THR A 28 29.49 0.07 -22.14
CA THR A 28 30.68 0.41 -22.95
C THR A 28 30.96 -0.66 -23.99
N LEU A 29 30.91 -1.94 -23.61
CA LEU A 29 31.08 -3.06 -24.56
C LEU A 29 29.99 -3.07 -25.62
N GLN A 30 28.72 -2.89 -25.26
CA GLN A 30 27.61 -2.80 -26.22
C GLN A 30 27.77 -1.62 -27.19
N ALA A 31 28.19 -0.44 -26.71
CA ALA A 31 28.41 0.73 -27.56
C ALA A 31 29.50 0.50 -28.57
N ASN A 32 30.61 -0.13 -28.16
CA ASN A 32 31.75 -0.41 -29.04
C ASN A 32 31.43 -1.48 -30.12
N GLN A 33 30.69 -2.54 -29.75
CA GLN A 33 30.31 -3.62 -30.64
C GLN A 33 29.16 -3.25 -31.59
N GLY A 34 28.18 -2.49 -31.07
CA GLY A 34 26.96 -2.13 -31.80
C GLY A 34 27.04 -0.83 -32.58
N ASN A 35 28.22 -0.18 -32.61
CA ASN A 35 28.41 1.15 -33.22
C ASN A 35 27.34 2.15 -32.81
N ILE A 36 26.93 2.09 -31.48
CA ILE A 36 25.88 2.91 -30.90
C ILE A 36 26.39 4.34 -30.74
N PRO A 37 25.64 5.37 -31.17
CA PRO A 37 26.02 6.75 -30.96
C PRO A 37 26.25 7.06 -29.48
N PHE A 38 27.27 7.88 -29.19
CA PHE A 38 27.62 8.26 -27.79
C PHE A 38 26.41 8.73 -26.98
N ILE A 39 25.53 9.55 -27.56
CA ILE A 39 24.36 10.10 -26.88
C ILE A 39 23.37 9.01 -26.45
N GLU A 40 23.20 7.96 -27.24
CA GLU A 40 22.33 6.83 -26.92
C GLU A 40 22.94 5.97 -25.83
N ALA A 41 24.24 5.69 -25.88
CA ALA A 41 24.94 4.96 -24.82
C ALA A 41 24.89 5.73 -23.48
N TYR A 42 25.04 7.05 -23.55
CA TYR A 42 24.93 7.91 -22.36
C TYR A 42 23.50 7.95 -21.80
N ALA A 43 22.49 8.06 -22.66
CA ALA A 43 21.07 7.98 -22.25
C ALA A 43 20.75 6.64 -21.59
N ALA A 44 21.27 5.52 -22.09
CA ALA A 44 21.10 4.21 -21.47
C ALA A 44 21.72 4.14 -20.07
N LEU A 45 22.91 4.70 -19.85
CA LEU A 45 23.54 4.77 -18.53
C LEU A 45 22.73 5.64 -17.56
N LEU A 46 22.18 6.76 -18.01
CA LEU A 46 21.31 7.60 -17.17
C LEU A 46 20.03 6.85 -16.78
N GLN A 47 19.45 6.10 -17.72
CA GLN A 47 18.26 5.29 -17.42
C GLN A 47 18.59 4.19 -16.38
N ASP A 48 19.74 3.52 -16.49
CA ASP A 48 20.18 2.52 -15.53
C ASP A 48 20.31 3.11 -14.11
N GLU A 49 20.79 4.36 -13.98
CA GLU A 49 20.83 5.06 -12.68
C GLU A 49 19.45 5.38 -12.14
N LEU A 50 18.54 5.85 -12.98
CA LEU A 50 17.16 6.14 -12.59
C LEU A 50 16.46 4.86 -12.13
N ASP A 51 16.59 3.75 -12.87
CA ASP A 51 15.99 2.46 -12.53
C ASP A 51 16.55 1.92 -11.22
N TYR A 52 17.85 2.06 -10.98
CA TYR A 52 18.49 1.70 -9.72
C TYR A 52 17.91 2.51 -8.55
N ARG A 53 17.78 3.84 -8.71
CA ARG A 53 17.23 4.72 -7.67
C ARG A 53 15.77 4.39 -7.36
N PHE A 54 14.94 4.20 -8.37
CA PHE A 54 13.55 3.80 -8.20
C PHE A 54 13.42 2.42 -7.53
N SER A 55 14.26 1.46 -7.91
CA SER A 55 14.29 0.14 -7.28
C SER A 55 14.63 0.25 -5.78
N ARG A 56 15.66 1.04 -5.44
CA ARG A 56 16.05 1.29 -4.03
C ARG A 56 14.98 2.03 -3.26
N LEU A 57 14.27 2.97 -3.88
CA LEU A 57 13.16 3.71 -3.27
C LEU A 57 11.99 2.75 -2.95
N ARG A 58 11.57 1.93 -3.93
CA ARG A 58 10.52 0.91 -3.74
C ARG A 58 10.86 -0.06 -2.62
N GLN A 59 12.10 -0.54 -2.56
CA GLN A 59 12.55 -1.43 -1.48
C GLN A 59 12.46 -0.76 -0.10
N ARG A 60 12.84 0.53 0.03
CA ARG A 60 12.70 1.29 1.28
C ARG A 60 11.24 1.46 1.67
N HIS A 61 10.40 1.85 0.72
CA HIS A 61 8.96 2.03 0.95
C HIS A 61 8.31 0.71 1.37
N PHE A 62 8.67 -0.41 0.72
CA PHE A 62 8.17 -1.72 1.10
C PHE A 62 8.58 -2.10 2.54
N LYS A 63 9.85 -1.95 2.90
CA LYS A 63 10.33 -2.23 4.27
C LYS A 63 9.65 -1.35 5.33
N ALA A 64 9.38 -0.09 5.01
CA ALA A 64 8.75 0.86 5.91
C ALA A 64 7.22 0.71 6.01
N SER A 65 6.58 0.08 5.02
CA SER A 65 5.12 -0.01 4.93
C SER A 65 4.48 -0.92 5.98
N SER A 66 5.23 -1.86 6.57
CA SER A 66 4.75 -2.97 7.41
C SER A 66 3.87 -3.98 6.67
N LEU A 67 3.89 -3.97 5.34
CA LEU A 67 3.22 -4.96 4.51
C LEU A 67 3.99 -6.29 4.58
N LYS A 68 3.38 -7.31 5.19
CA LYS A 68 4.02 -8.62 5.42
C LYS A 68 3.92 -9.57 4.22
N GLU A 69 2.87 -9.40 3.41
CA GLU A 69 2.56 -10.28 2.28
C GLU A 69 2.36 -9.47 1.01
N LEU A 70 3.00 -9.88 -0.06
CA LEU A 70 2.71 -9.38 -1.39
C LEU A 70 1.50 -10.11 -1.95
N LYS A 71 0.50 -9.37 -2.38
CA LYS A 71 -0.67 -9.87 -3.10
C LYS A 71 -0.79 -9.15 -4.42
N THR A 72 -1.28 -9.88 -5.44
CA THR A 72 -1.51 -9.33 -6.78
C THR A 72 -2.92 -9.67 -7.24
N LEU A 73 -3.41 -9.01 -8.29
CA LEU A 73 -4.71 -9.34 -8.87
C LEU A 73 -4.71 -10.71 -9.57
N SER A 74 -3.55 -11.22 -9.99
CA SER A 74 -3.42 -12.56 -10.57
C SER A 74 -3.68 -13.66 -9.55
N ASP A 75 -3.48 -13.37 -8.25
CA ASP A 75 -3.73 -14.32 -7.17
C ASP A 75 -5.21 -14.31 -6.73
N PHE A 76 -6.05 -13.45 -7.34
CA PHE A 76 -7.44 -13.26 -6.94
C PHE A 76 -8.40 -14.08 -7.80
N ASP A 77 -9.20 -14.96 -7.17
CA ASP A 77 -10.22 -15.77 -7.85
C ASP A 77 -11.50 -14.96 -8.10
N TRP A 78 -11.56 -14.30 -9.24
CA TRP A 78 -12.72 -13.51 -9.67
C TRP A 78 -13.98 -14.34 -9.92
N SER A 79 -13.82 -15.63 -10.26
CA SER A 79 -14.94 -16.50 -10.57
C SER A 79 -15.77 -16.86 -9.33
N PHE A 80 -15.15 -16.79 -8.16
CA PHE A 80 -15.79 -17.15 -6.90
C PHE A 80 -16.86 -16.14 -6.44
N ASN A 81 -16.61 -14.85 -6.65
CA ASN A 81 -17.54 -13.76 -6.34
C ASN A 81 -17.68 -12.83 -7.55
N PRO A 82 -18.42 -13.21 -8.59
CA PRO A 82 -18.48 -12.48 -9.86
C PRO A 82 -19.19 -11.12 -9.78
N LYS A 83 -19.89 -10.84 -8.67
CA LYS A 83 -20.56 -9.55 -8.42
C LYS A 83 -19.66 -8.48 -7.84
N LEU A 84 -18.38 -8.79 -7.57
CA LEU A 84 -17.45 -7.79 -7.08
C LEU A 84 -17.22 -6.68 -8.11
N PRO A 85 -17.02 -5.43 -7.69
CA PRO A 85 -16.83 -4.28 -8.58
C PRO A 85 -15.43 -4.32 -9.22
N GLN A 86 -15.25 -5.22 -10.20
CA GLN A 86 -13.94 -5.48 -10.82
C GLN A 86 -13.32 -4.24 -11.45
N LYS A 87 -14.11 -3.46 -12.19
CA LYS A 87 -13.63 -2.26 -12.90
C LYS A 87 -13.07 -1.25 -11.91
N GLU A 88 -13.78 -0.98 -10.84
CA GLU A 88 -13.39 -0.05 -9.79
C GLU A 88 -12.15 -0.55 -9.03
N ILE A 89 -12.06 -1.86 -8.80
CA ILE A 89 -10.88 -2.48 -8.17
C ILE A 89 -9.65 -2.32 -9.08
N TYR A 90 -9.78 -2.59 -10.39
CA TYR A 90 -8.69 -2.38 -11.35
C TYR A 90 -8.25 -0.91 -11.37
N GLU A 91 -9.19 0.02 -11.31
CA GLU A 91 -8.90 1.45 -11.24
C GLU A 91 -8.10 1.81 -9.99
N LEU A 92 -8.49 1.34 -8.81
CA LEU A 92 -7.75 1.56 -7.57
C LEU A 92 -6.33 0.97 -7.61
N VAL A 93 -6.16 -0.19 -8.23
CA VAL A 93 -4.84 -0.85 -8.35
C VAL A 93 -3.88 -0.07 -9.27
N THR A 94 -4.36 0.84 -10.13
CA THR A 94 -3.46 1.77 -10.84
C THR A 94 -2.72 2.73 -9.90
N ALA A 95 -3.17 2.85 -8.65
CA ALA A 95 -2.71 3.82 -7.65
C ALA A 95 -2.88 5.30 -8.07
N LYS A 96 -3.63 5.59 -9.14
CA LYS A 96 -3.89 6.96 -9.58
C LYS A 96 -4.64 7.78 -8.51
N PHE A 97 -5.60 7.15 -7.81
CA PHE A 97 -6.32 7.79 -6.72
C PHE A 97 -5.39 8.34 -5.62
N VAL A 98 -4.19 7.72 -5.43
CA VAL A 98 -3.19 8.21 -4.47
C VAL A 98 -2.54 9.50 -4.97
N GLN A 99 -2.29 9.61 -6.28
CA GLN A 99 -1.77 10.85 -6.87
C GLN A 99 -2.79 11.99 -6.79
N ASP A 100 -4.07 11.65 -6.95
CA ASP A 100 -5.19 12.60 -6.93
C ASP A 100 -5.58 13.01 -5.50
N GLY A 101 -5.03 12.35 -4.47
CA GLY A 101 -5.34 12.57 -3.06
C GLY A 101 -6.77 12.16 -2.69
N ASN A 102 -7.27 11.10 -3.33
CA ASN A 102 -8.60 10.54 -3.07
C ASN A 102 -8.52 9.38 -2.08
N ASP A 103 -9.65 9.10 -1.41
CA ASP A 103 -9.76 8.02 -0.43
C ASP A 103 -10.44 6.78 -1.01
N ALA A 104 -10.41 5.65 -0.30
CA ALA A 104 -11.13 4.44 -0.67
C ALA A 104 -11.67 3.70 0.56
N LEU A 105 -12.94 3.29 0.50
CA LEU A 105 -13.59 2.45 1.49
C LEU A 105 -14.01 1.12 0.86
N LEU A 106 -13.52 0.01 1.43
CA LEU A 106 -13.89 -1.34 1.02
C LEU A 106 -14.76 -1.97 2.13
N ILE A 107 -16.07 -2.04 1.89
CA ILE A 107 -17.04 -2.47 2.90
C ILE A 107 -17.70 -3.77 2.46
N GLY A 108 -17.92 -4.71 3.39
CA GLY A 108 -18.70 -5.91 3.06
C GLY A 108 -18.35 -7.13 3.92
N SER A 109 -18.97 -8.26 3.60
CA SER A 109 -18.90 -9.49 4.40
C SER A 109 -17.48 -10.01 4.62
N PRO A 110 -17.19 -10.69 5.74
CA PRO A 110 -15.90 -11.33 5.97
C PRO A 110 -15.55 -12.35 4.90
N GLY A 111 -14.27 -12.41 4.52
CA GLY A 111 -13.76 -13.41 3.56
C GLY A 111 -14.09 -13.13 2.09
N THR A 112 -14.61 -11.97 1.74
CA THR A 112 -14.92 -11.58 0.35
C THR A 112 -13.74 -11.02 -0.44
N GLY A 113 -12.56 -10.86 0.21
CA GLY A 113 -11.32 -10.44 -0.46
C GLY A 113 -10.88 -9.00 -0.19
N LYS A 114 -11.54 -8.23 0.67
CA LYS A 114 -11.18 -6.83 0.99
C LYS A 114 -9.71 -6.63 1.35
N SER A 115 -9.21 -7.39 2.34
CA SER A 115 -7.80 -7.32 2.76
C SER A 115 -6.82 -7.76 1.68
N HIS A 116 -7.22 -8.71 0.80
CA HIS A 116 -6.41 -9.09 -0.35
C HIS A 116 -6.25 -7.90 -1.31
N ILE A 117 -7.37 -7.26 -1.66
CA ILE A 117 -7.37 -6.09 -2.55
C ILE A 117 -6.63 -4.91 -1.90
N ALA A 118 -6.82 -4.64 -0.60
CA ALA A 118 -6.08 -3.59 0.11
C ALA A 118 -4.56 -3.82 0.06
N LYS A 119 -4.09 -5.06 0.25
CA LYS A 119 -2.67 -5.43 0.13
C LYS A 119 -2.18 -5.30 -1.32
N THR A 120 -3.00 -5.65 -2.31
CA THR A 120 -2.68 -5.48 -3.73
C THR A 120 -2.51 -3.99 -4.09
N ILE A 121 -3.42 -3.14 -3.61
CA ILE A 121 -3.34 -1.68 -3.80
C ILE A 121 -2.09 -1.13 -3.11
N ALA A 122 -1.78 -1.57 -1.87
CA ALA A 122 -0.56 -1.19 -1.17
C ALA A 122 0.69 -1.50 -1.98
N HIS A 123 0.76 -2.72 -2.53
CA HIS A 123 1.88 -3.15 -3.38
C HIS A 123 1.99 -2.29 -4.64
N ALA A 124 0.88 -2.08 -5.35
CA ALA A 124 0.86 -1.26 -6.56
C ALA A 124 1.30 0.19 -6.30
N ALA A 125 0.84 0.80 -5.20
CA ALA A 125 1.25 2.13 -4.80
C ALA A 125 2.76 2.21 -4.48
N ILE A 126 3.33 1.19 -3.82
CA ILE A 126 4.79 1.09 -3.58
C ILE A 126 5.55 0.96 -4.92
N GLN A 127 5.04 0.16 -5.88
CA GLN A 127 5.65 0.04 -7.21
C GLN A 127 5.63 1.37 -7.97
N SER A 128 4.63 2.21 -7.73
CA SER A 128 4.54 3.58 -8.23
C SER A 128 5.32 4.60 -7.37
N CYS A 129 6.22 4.11 -6.49
CA CYS A 129 7.09 4.91 -5.61
C CYS A 129 6.37 5.72 -4.54
N HIS A 130 5.11 5.46 -4.24
CA HIS A 130 4.41 6.10 -3.12
C HIS A 130 4.87 5.55 -1.76
N LYS A 131 4.91 6.42 -0.76
CA LYS A 131 5.13 6.05 0.64
C LYS A 131 3.84 5.50 1.22
N VAL A 132 3.79 4.20 1.45
CA VAL A 132 2.62 3.49 2.01
C VAL A 132 2.86 3.12 3.46
N VAL A 133 1.83 3.27 4.28
CA VAL A 133 1.76 2.70 5.64
C VAL A 133 0.54 1.80 5.71
N TYR A 134 0.77 0.51 5.98
CA TYR A 134 -0.29 -0.49 6.17
C TYR A 134 -0.37 -0.89 7.63
N ARG A 135 -1.56 -0.87 8.20
CA ARG A 135 -1.85 -1.36 9.55
C ARG A 135 -3.16 -2.13 9.58
N GLU A 136 -3.16 -3.27 10.23
CA GLU A 136 -4.42 -3.83 10.72
C GLU A 136 -4.97 -2.92 11.83
N ALA A 137 -6.27 -2.71 11.89
CA ALA A 137 -6.85 -1.72 12.79
C ALA A 137 -6.47 -1.92 14.27
N HIS A 138 -6.35 -3.18 14.72
CA HIS A 138 -5.94 -3.43 16.10
C HIS A 138 -4.49 -2.97 16.36
N VAL A 139 -3.57 -3.19 15.39
CA VAL A 139 -2.18 -2.72 15.50
C VAL A 139 -2.12 -1.20 15.42
N PHE A 140 -2.94 -0.58 14.56
CA PHE A 140 -3.04 0.87 14.48
C PHE A 140 -3.37 1.50 15.83
N PHE A 141 -4.36 0.95 16.56
CA PHE A 141 -4.73 1.45 17.88
C PHE A 141 -3.75 1.05 19.00
N GLU A 142 -3.11 -0.13 18.89
CA GLU A 142 -2.03 -0.52 19.80
C GLU A 142 -0.83 0.42 19.67
N ASP A 143 -0.40 0.74 18.42
CA ASP A 143 0.68 1.70 18.15
C ASP A 143 0.34 3.09 18.75
N THR A 144 -0.92 3.55 18.64
CA THR A 144 -1.33 4.85 19.17
C THR A 144 -1.31 4.87 20.70
N PHE A 145 -1.78 3.81 21.34
CA PHE A 145 -1.76 3.66 22.78
C PHE A 145 -0.32 3.64 23.33
N GLU A 146 0.57 2.83 22.74
CA GLU A 146 1.97 2.77 23.12
C GLU A 146 2.68 4.11 22.93
N ALA A 147 2.42 4.79 21.82
CA ALA A 147 2.99 6.09 21.52
C ALA A 147 2.56 7.18 22.54
N ASN A 148 1.34 7.09 23.07
CA ASN A 148 0.88 7.96 24.15
C ASN A 148 1.67 7.74 25.43
N GLN A 149 1.88 6.48 25.82
CA GLN A 149 2.60 6.13 27.03
C GLN A 149 4.09 6.49 26.98
N THR A 150 4.70 6.33 25.79
CA THR A 150 6.16 6.56 25.57
C THR A 150 6.50 7.99 25.15
N GLY A 151 5.51 8.89 25.03
CA GLY A 151 5.74 10.27 24.58
C GLY A 151 6.04 10.41 23.08
N ASN A 152 5.86 9.34 22.30
CA ASN A 152 6.13 9.30 20.87
C ASN A 152 4.93 9.68 19.97
N LYS A 153 3.84 10.20 20.57
CA LYS A 153 2.59 10.54 19.85
C LYS A 153 2.83 11.37 18.60
N LYS A 154 3.61 12.45 18.71
CA LYS A 154 3.90 13.35 17.57
C LYS A 154 4.61 12.62 16.43
N ARG A 155 5.55 11.73 16.74
CA ARG A 155 6.29 10.97 15.72
C ARG A 155 5.40 9.97 15.00
N LEU A 156 4.55 9.25 15.73
CA LEU A 156 3.61 8.29 15.16
C LEU A 156 2.57 9.01 14.31
N PHE A 157 1.97 10.09 14.83
CA PHE A 157 1.02 10.91 14.10
C PHE A 157 1.61 11.39 12.76
N LYS A 158 2.85 11.92 12.79
CA LYS A 158 3.58 12.32 11.59
C LYS A 158 3.77 11.15 10.61
N THR A 159 4.05 9.95 11.10
CA THR A 159 4.23 8.75 10.27
C THR A 159 2.94 8.42 9.52
N PHE A 160 1.79 8.49 10.19
CA PHE A 160 0.48 8.19 9.60
C PHE A 160 -0.04 9.34 8.72
N SER A 161 0.17 10.60 9.11
CA SER A 161 -0.32 11.76 8.33
C SER A 161 0.48 12.03 7.06
N GLU A 162 1.81 11.81 7.07
CA GLU A 162 2.68 12.10 5.93
C GLU A 162 2.80 10.96 4.89
N ALA A 163 2.27 9.77 5.17
CA ALA A 163 2.24 8.70 4.18
C ALA A 163 1.38 9.11 2.98
N ASP A 164 1.82 8.83 1.75
CA ASP A 164 1.00 9.11 0.57
C ASP A 164 -0.29 8.29 0.58
N LEU A 165 -0.19 7.03 1.05
CA LEU A 165 -1.33 6.15 1.28
C LEU A 165 -1.25 5.53 2.68
N LEU A 166 -2.26 5.79 3.52
CA LEU A 166 -2.48 5.08 4.77
C LEU A 166 -3.57 4.02 4.56
N ILE A 167 -3.27 2.78 4.91
CA ILE A 167 -4.24 1.67 4.88
C ILE A 167 -4.50 1.21 6.30
N ILE A 168 -5.77 1.25 6.72
CA ILE A 168 -6.24 0.66 7.98
C ILE A 168 -7.17 -0.49 7.61
N ASP A 169 -6.69 -1.72 7.79
CA ASP A 169 -7.39 -2.93 7.38
C ASP A 169 -8.16 -3.56 8.52
N ASP A 170 -9.33 -4.13 8.21
CA ASP A 170 -10.23 -4.80 9.15
C ASP A 170 -10.71 -3.89 10.32
N LEU A 171 -11.07 -2.64 10.01
CA LEU A 171 -11.65 -1.72 10.98
C LEU A 171 -12.94 -2.31 11.58
N PHE A 172 -13.06 -2.28 12.91
CA PHE A 172 -14.15 -2.89 13.68
C PHE A 172 -14.25 -4.43 13.64
N LEU A 173 -13.16 -5.13 13.32
CA LEU A 173 -13.14 -6.58 13.45
C LEU A 173 -13.33 -6.99 14.91
N ARG A 174 -12.72 -6.25 15.87
CA ARG A 174 -12.95 -6.39 17.30
C ARG A 174 -14.12 -5.51 17.72
N LYS A 175 -15.05 -6.04 18.52
CA LYS A 175 -16.22 -5.29 19.02
C LYS A 175 -15.85 -4.19 20.02
N LYS A 176 -14.75 -4.39 20.77
CA LYS A 176 -14.31 -3.42 21.78
C LYS A 176 -13.20 -2.58 21.19
N MET A 177 -13.49 -1.31 20.98
CA MET A 177 -12.53 -0.30 20.56
C MET A 177 -11.91 0.38 21.79
N PRO A 178 -10.67 0.90 21.71
CA PRO A 178 -10.13 1.81 22.72
C PRO A 178 -11.03 3.02 22.93
N GLU A 179 -11.01 3.61 24.12
CA GLU A 179 -11.85 4.77 24.43
C GLU A 179 -11.54 5.97 23.54
N ASP A 180 -10.26 6.18 23.22
CA ASP A 180 -9.77 7.30 22.39
C ASP A 180 -9.79 6.98 20.88
N ALA A 181 -10.38 5.85 20.47
CA ALA A 181 -10.31 5.39 19.07
C ALA A 181 -10.93 6.39 18.07
N ALA A 182 -12.05 7.01 18.47
CA ALA A 182 -12.74 8.01 17.66
C ALA A 182 -11.87 9.25 17.44
N ASP A 183 -11.31 9.80 18.52
CA ASP A 183 -10.47 11.00 18.46
C ASP A 183 -9.22 10.78 17.62
N TYR A 184 -8.50 9.66 17.81
CA TYR A 184 -7.30 9.34 17.03
C TYR A 184 -7.59 9.19 15.55
N LEU A 185 -8.66 8.46 15.24
CA LEU A 185 -9.03 8.25 13.83
C LEU A 185 -9.44 9.57 13.20
N LEU A 186 -10.23 10.38 13.90
CA LEU A 186 -10.70 11.69 13.44
C LEU A 186 -9.52 12.65 13.20
N ASP A 187 -8.60 12.78 14.16
CA ASP A 187 -7.42 13.65 14.03
C ASP A 187 -6.59 13.31 12.79
N ILE A 188 -6.34 12.02 12.58
CA ILE A 188 -5.56 11.55 11.43
C ILE A 188 -6.31 11.81 10.11
N ILE A 189 -7.62 11.54 10.06
CA ILE A 189 -8.42 11.77 8.84
C ILE A 189 -8.52 13.26 8.52
N ILE A 190 -8.69 14.13 9.52
CA ILE A 190 -8.70 15.59 9.32
C ILE A 190 -7.38 16.06 8.72
N GLU A 191 -6.25 15.65 9.29
CA GLU A 191 -4.93 16.06 8.80
C GLU A 191 -4.68 15.55 7.38
N ARG A 192 -5.00 14.29 7.10
CA ARG A 192 -4.82 13.69 5.77
C ARG A 192 -5.72 14.32 4.71
N TYR A 193 -6.97 14.61 5.07
CA TYR A 193 -7.90 15.33 4.20
C TYR A 193 -7.38 16.73 3.87
N SER A 194 -6.88 17.49 4.85
CA SER A 194 -6.36 18.84 4.65
C SER A 194 -5.10 18.87 3.77
N THR A 195 -4.27 17.83 3.88
CA THR A 195 -3.01 17.70 3.14
C THR A 195 -3.13 16.87 1.84
N ARG A 196 -4.34 16.50 1.45
CA ARG A 196 -4.61 15.68 0.25
C ARG A 196 -3.80 14.38 0.22
N LYS A 197 -3.75 13.68 1.34
CA LYS A 197 -3.14 12.35 1.46
C LYS A 197 -4.22 11.28 1.50
N SER A 198 -4.05 10.24 0.70
CA SER A 198 -5.05 9.18 0.50
C SER A 198 -5.12 8.21 1.66
N THR A 199 -6.34 7.87 2.08
CA THR A 199 -6.64 6.85 3.08
C THR A 199 -7.46 5.73 2.47
N LEU A 200 -7.08 4.47 2.73
CA LEU A 200 -7.89 3.31 2.40
C LEU A 200 -8.30 2.59 3.68
N LEU A 201 -9.59 2.45 3.90
CA LEU A 201 -10.14 1.69 5.02
C LEU A 201 -10.86 0.44 4.50
N THR A 202 -10.69 -0.68 5.21
CA THR A 202 -11.55 -1.84 5.00
C THR A 202 -12.36 -2.14 6.24
N SER A 203 -13.62 -2.52 6.08
CA SER A 203 -14.48 -2.90 7.20
C SER A 203 -15.47 -3.99 6.81
N ASN A 204 -15.79 -4.85 7.77
CA ASN A 204 -16.87 -5.81 7.68
C ASN A 204 -18.19 -5.30 8.31
N ARG A 205 -18.19 -4.05 8.78
CA ARG A 205 -19.36 -3.40 9.35
C ARG A 205 -19.92 -2.38 8.36
N PRO A 206 -21.26 -2.28 8.25
CA PRO A 206 -21.89 -1.24 7.48
C PRO A 206 -21.59 0.14 8.08
N LEU A 207 -21.66 1.20 7.24
CA LEU A 207 -21.28 2.56 7.65
C LEU A 207 -22.20 3.10 8.77
N GLU A 208 -23.44 2.66 8.77
CA GLU A 208 -24.47 3.03 9.74
C GLU A 208 -24.11 2.61 11.17
N ASP A 209 -23.31 1.54 11.31
CA ASP A 209 -22.90 1.04 12.64
C ASP A 209 -21.70 1.79 13.21
N TRP A 210 -20.99 2.61 12.43
CA TRP A 210 -19.71 3.19 12.85
C TRP A 210 -19.83 4.12 14.06
N GLY A 211 -20.91 4.90 14.13
CA GLY A 211 -21.16 5.76 15.27
C GLY A 211 -21.32 4.98 16.60
N LEU A 212 -22.04 3.87 16.55
CA LEU A 212 -22.21 2.98 17.69
C LEU A 212 -20.89 2.29 18.08
N LEU A 213 -20.09 1.85 17.08
CA LEU A 213 -18.84 1.13 17.30
C LEU A 213 -17.72 2.03 17.83
N LEU A 214 -17.66 3.28 17.38
CA LEU A 214 -16.76 4.32 17.88
C LEU A 214 -17.26 4.94 19.18
N LYS A 215 -18.54 4.72 19.55
CA LYS A 215 -19.24 5.39 20.66
C LYS A 215 -19.30 6.92 20.52
N ASP A 216 -19.16 7.40 19.30
CA ASP A 216 -19.20 8.81 18.95
C ASP A 216 -19.81 9.00 17.55
N ASN A 217 -21.07 9.42 17.51
CA ASN A 217 -21.78 9.66 16.26
C ASN A 217 -21.25 10.90 15.52
N ALA A 218 -20.80 11.93 16.25
CA ALA A 218 -20.32 13.15 15.64
C ALA A 218 -18.95 12.91 14.95
N ALA A 219 -18.02 12.25 15.66
CA ALA A 219 -16.73 11.84 15.09
C ALA A 219 -16.92 10.90 13.89
N SER A 220 -17.80 9.90 14.00
CA SER A 220 -18.10 8.98 12.91
C SER A 220 -18.62 9.71 11.67
N SER A 221 -19.58 10.63 11.84
CA SER A 221 -20.11 11.42 10.72
C SER A 221 -19.04 12.29 10.09
N ALA A 222 -18.18 12.93 10.91
CA ALA A 222 -17.10 13.78 10.42
C ALA A 222 -16.00 12.99 9.67
N ILE A 223 -15.72 11.75 10.08
CA ILE A 223 -14.81 10.83 9.41
C ILE A 223 -15.38 10.43 8.06
N LEU A 224 -16.62 9.96 8.04
CA LEU A 224 -17.28 9.47 6.82
C LEU A 224 -17.48 10.58 5.79
N ASP A 225 -17.87 11.79 6.23
CA ASP A 225 -18.02 12.96 5.35
C ASP A 225 -16.71 13.23 4.56
N ARG A 226 -15.57 13.23 5.24
CA ARG A 226 -14.27 13.47 4.61
C ARG A 226 -13.85 12.34 3.68
N LEU A 227 -13.95 11.09 4.14
CA LEU A 227 -13.54 9.93 3.36
C LEU A 227 -14.39 9.73 2.10
N LEU A 228 -15.67 10.09 2.15
CA LEU A 228 -16.59 9.93 1.01
C LEU A 228 -16.61 11.14 0.08
N HIS A 229 -16.16 12.31 0.53
CA HIS A 229 -16.19 13.55 -0.26
C HIS A 229 -15.44 13.41 -1.60
N HIS A 230 -14.27 12.78 -1.58
CA HIS A 230 -13.46 12.48 -2.77
C HIS A 230 -13.12 10.99 -2.85
N GLY A 231 -13.90 10.14 -2.18
CA GLY A 231 -13.57 8.73 -1.96
C GLY A 231 -14.35 7.78 -2.86
N HIS A 232 -13.72 6.62 -3.08
CA HIS A 232 -14.33 5.48 -3.73
C HIS A 232 -14.94 4.55 -2.67
N LEU A 233 -16.26 4.32 -2.75
CA LEU A 233 -16.93 3.35 -1.88
C LEU A 233 -17.21 2.06 -2.66
N LEU A 234 -16.52 0.96 -2.30
CA LEU A 234 -16.67 -0.34 -2.92
C LEU A 234 -17.36 -1.32 -1.97
N LYS A 235 -18.46 -1.91 -2.42
CA LYS A 235 -19.17 -2.94 -1.67
C LYS A 235 -18.70 -4.33 -2.09
N PHE A 236 -18.25 -5.11 -1.12
CA PHE A 236 -17.78 -6.49 -1.28
C PHE A 236 -18.85 -7.47 -0.82
N GLU A 237 -19.73 -7.83 -1.73
CA GLU A 237 -20.81 -8.79 -1.49
C GLU A 237 -20.42 -10.16 -2.04
N GLY A 238 -20.76 -11.22 -1.30
CA GLY A 238 -20.51 -12.57 -1.77
C GLY A 238 -20.21 -13.58 -0.66
N LYS A 239 -19.76 -14.76 -1.09
CA LYS A 239 -19.42 -15.88 -0.21
C LYS A 239 -17.99 -15.70 0.37
N SER A 240 -17.76 -16.31 1.53
CA SER A 240 -16.43 -16.32 2.14
C SER A 240 -15.50 -17.31 1.43
N TYR A 241 -14.44 -16.81 0.82
CA TYR A 241 -13.39 -17.63 0.21
C TYR A 241 -12.64 -18.47 1.25
N ARG A 242 -12.42 -17.93 2.47
CA ARG A 242 -11.82 -18.67 3.58
C ARG A 242 -12.61 -19.91 3.96
N LEU A 243 -13.96 -19.84 3.93
CA LEU A 243 -14.83 -21.01 4.18
C LEU A 243 -14.75 -22.04 3.05
N LYS A 244 -14.64 -21.60 1.77
CA LYS A 244 -14.41 -22.48 0.62
C LYS A 244 -13.12 -23.28 0.80
N GLU A 245 -12.00 -22.59 1.10
CA GLU A 245 -10.72 -23.26 1.31
C GLU A 245 -10.73 -24.22 2.50
N ALA A 246 -11.41 -23.86 3.59
CA ALA A 246 -11.55 -24.75 4.76
C ALA A 246 -12.34 -26.00 4.40
N ALA A 247 -13.43 -25.88 3.66
CA ALA A 247 -14.24 -27.02 3.20
C ALA A 247 -13.43 -27.95 2.27
N SER A 248 -12.70 -27.38 1.31
CA SER A 248 -11.85 -28.15 0.39
C SER A 248 -10.77 -28.95 1.13
N ARG A 249 -10.11 -28.32 2.12
CA ARG A 249 -9.10 -29.03 2.97
C ARG A 249 -9.70 -30.18 3.78
N LEU A 250 -10.92 -30.02 4.28
CA LEU A 250 -11.61 -31.08 5.03
C LEU A 250 -12.02 -32.25 4.13
N SER A 251 -12.45 -31.99 2.89
CA SER A 251 -12.76 -33.04 1.91
C SER A 251 -11.54 -33.85 1.53
N GLN A 252 -10.41 -33.21 1.21
CA GLN A 252 -9.15 -33.89 0.89
C GLN A 252 -8.61 -34.75 2.05
N ARG A 253 -8.81 -34.34 3.30
CA ARG A 253 -8.40 -35.12 4.47
C ARG A 253 -9.26 -36.39 4.66
N LYS A 254 -10.52 -36.39 4.20
CA LYS A 254 -11.38 -37.57 4.26
C LYS A 254 -11.02 -38.59 3.16
N GLU A 255 -10.70 -38.09 1.95
CA GLU A 255 -10.26 -38.95 0.84
C GLU A 255 -8.91 -39.66 1.11
N ASN A 256 -7.98 -38.99 1.83
CA ASN A 256 -6.67 -39.59 2.20
C ASN A 256 -6.73 -40.52 3.41
N LYS A 257 -7.90 -40.74 4.04
CA LYS A 257 -8.07 -41.64 5.20
C LYS A 257 -8.98 -42.85 4.94
N GLY A 258 -9.51 -42.97 3.73
CA GLY A 258 -10.27 -44.14 3.25
C GLY A 258 -9.44 -44.93 2.25
#